data_2867e1798d94288f9857ad1a1770e538
#
_entry.id   2867e1798d94288f9857ad1a1770e538
#
_cell.length_a   1.000
_cell.length_b   1.000
_cell.length_c   1.000
_cell.angle_alpha   90.00
_cell.angle_beta   90.00
_cell.angle_gamma   90.00
#
_symmetry.space_group_name_H-M   'P 1'
#
loop_
_entity.id
_entity.type
_entity.pdbx_description
1 polymer ?
#
loop_
_entity_poly.entity_id
_entity_poly.type
_entity_poly.pdbx_seq_one_letter_code
_entity_poly.pdbx_strand_id
1 'polypeptide(L)'
;MRRDITHSPARIEWPASLQSVAFTPDIAFETHQLLMLGRQYGGGRVADLRTWLNAFDTDPEFDRELVLVVRDTLGVVGVAQCWTSAFIRNLVVHPRAQGQGVGRCLLEQAFMAFHQRREGQVDLKVMESNLTARRLYERAGMQYVRRAELDSA
;
A
#
# COMPACT_ATOMS: atom_id res chain seq x y z
N MET A 1 -13.08 -2.09 0.80
CA MET A 1 -13.02 -2.14 2.29
C MET A 1 -12.64 -0.78 2.82
N ARG A 2 -13.00 -0.52 4.02
CA ARG A 2 -12.81 0.79 4.67
C ARG A 2 -12.45 0.62 6.13
N ARG A 3 -11.54 1.46 6.63
CA ARG A 3 -11.30 1.63 8.05
C ARG A 3 -11.56 3.07 8.47
N ASP A 4 -12.32 3.26 9.55
CA ASP A 4 -12.46 4.53 10.25
C ASP A 4 -11.15 4.83 10.99
N ILE A 5 -10.60 6.01 10.76
CA ILE A 5 -9.36 6.49 11.38
C ILE A 5 -9.54 7.81 12.13
N THR A 6 -10.75 8.12 12.54
CA THR A 6 -11.03 9.34 13.35
C THR A 6 -10.30 9.31 14.68
N HIS A 7 -10.07 8.12 15.24
CA HIS A 7 -9.20 7.93 16.40
C HIS A 7 -7.79 7.57 15.97
N SER A 8 -6.80 7.97 16.77
CA SER A 8 -5.39 7.69 16.45
C SER A 8 -5.16 6.18 16.31
N PRO A 9 -4.58 5.73 15.20
CA PRO A 9 -4.20 4.33 15.05
C PRO A 9 -3.15 3.91 16.08
N ALA A 10 -3.07 2.61 16.35
CA ALA A 10 -2.06 2.06 17.23
C ALA A 10 -0.65 2.36 16.72
N ARG A 11 0.30 2.51 17.64
CA ARG A 11 1.71 2.70 17.30
C ARG A 11 2.23 1.49 16.53
N ILE A 12 2.95 1.75 15.44
CA ILE A 12 3.53 0.71 14.60
C ILE A 12 4.74 0.09 15.30
N GLU A 13 4.71 -1.22 15.47
CA GLU A 13 5.88 -1.99 15.92
C GLU A 13 6.52 -2.65 14.71
N TRP A 14 7.74 -2.23 14.38
CA TRP A 14 8.49 -2.78 13.26
C TRP A 14 9.35 -3.96 13.70
N PRO A 15 9.30 -5.11 12.99
CA PRO A 15 10.30 -6.16 13.18
C PRO A 15 11.71 -5.60 12.99
N ALA A 16 12.67 -6.11 13.78
CA ALA A 16 14.04 -5.59 13.81
C ALA A 16 14.76 -5.65 12.45
N SER A 17 14.37 -6.59 11.58
CA SER A 17 14.96 -6.78 10.25
C SER A 17 14.36 -5.85 9.18
N LEU A 18 13.29 -5.11 9.49
CA LEU A 18 12.57 -4.28 8.55
C LEU A 18 12.73 -2.81 8.88
N GLN A 19 12.79 -1.98 7.87
CA GLN A 19 12.96 -0.55 8.00
C GLN A 19 12.03 0.19 7.05
N SER A 20 11.28 1.15 7.59
CA SER A 20 10.54 2.11 6.76
C SER A 20 11.51 3.14 6.20
N VAL A 21 11.42 3.41 4.90
CA VAL A 21 12.27 4.40 4.23
C VAL A 21 11.42 5.35 3.40
N ALA A 22 11.89 6.58 3.26
CA ALA A 22 11.23 7.56 2.41
C ALA A 22 11.35 7.14 0.94
N PHE A 23 10.32 7.44 0.16
CA PHE A 23 10.35 7.27 -1.29
C PHE A 23 11.21 8.36 -1.92
N THR A 24 12.37 7.97 -2.42
CA THR A 24 13.37 8.86 -3.02
C THR A 24 13.72 8.39 -4.43
N PRO A 25 14.31 9.25 -5.29
CA PRO A 25 14.65 8.85 -6.66
C PRO A 25 15.56 7.62 -6.76
N ASP A 26 16.46 7.41 -5.80
CA ASP A 26 17.39 6.28 -5.80
C ASP A 26 16.72 4.93 -5.57
N ILE A 27 15.56 4.87 -4.94
CA ILE A 27 14.80 3.62 -4.76
C ILE A 27 13.57 3.52 -5.68
N ALA A 28 13.33 4.52 -6.52
CA ALA A 28 12.13 4.57 -7.35
C ALA A 28 12.04 3.38 -8.31
N PHE A 29 13.14 3.02 -8.96
CA PHE A 29 13.18 1.87 -9.88
C PHE A 29 12.84 0.57 -9.16
N GLU A 30 13.50 0.31 -8.05
CA GLU A 30 13.28 -0.92 -7.26
C GLU A 30 11.86 -0.99 -6.70
N THR A 31 11.31 0.13 -6.25
CA THR A 31 9.92 0.24 -5.79
C THR A 31 8.95 -0.09 -6.92
N HIS A 32 9.18 0.47 -8.10
CA HIS A 32 8.34 0.20 -9.27
C HIS A 32 8.41 -1.29 -9.68
N GLN A 33 9.60 -1.89 -9.65
CA GLN A 33 9.74 -3.33 -9.93
C GLN A 33 8.88 -4.18 -9.00
N LEU A 34 8.84 -3.82 -7.71
CA LEU A 34 8.01 -4.54 -6.75
C LEU A 34 6.52 -4.36 -7.06
N LEU A 35 6.08 -3.16 -7.43
CA LEU A 35 4.70 -2.92 -7.88
C LEU A 35 4.35 -3.77 -9.09
N MET A 36 5.26 -3.87 -10.07
CA MET A 36 5.05 -4.69 -11.27
C MET A 36 4.97 -6.18 -10.93
N LEU A 37 5.76 -6.65 -9.98
CA LEU A 37 5.68 -8.02 -9.49
C LEU A 37 4.30 -8.31 -8.87
N GLY A 38 3.73 -7.35 -8.17
CA GLY A 38 2.41 -7.48 -7.56
C GLY A 38 1.28 -7.74 -8.55
N ARG A 39 1.43 -7.31 -9.81
CA ARG A 39 0.42 -7.59 -10.85
C ARG A 39 0.19 -9.08 -11.06
N GLN A 40 1.23 -9.89 -10.91
CA GLN A 40 1.15 -11.34 -11.09
C GLN A 40 0.33 -12.02 -9.98
N TYR A 41 0.13 -11.34 -8.85
CA TYR A 41 -0.57 -11.87 -7.68
C TYR A 41 -1.88 -11.14 -7.38
N GLY A 42 -2.51 -10.56 -8.41
CA GLY A 42 -3.79 -9.87 -8.26
C GLY A 42 -3.73 -8.43 -7.76
N GLY A 43 -2.54 -7.86 -7.67
CA GLY A 43 -2.38 -6.43 -7.38
C GLY A 43 -2.62 -5.58 -8.62
N GLY A 44 -3.63 -4.82 -8.70
CA GLY A 44 -4.09 -3.98 -9.79
C GLY A 44 -3.08 -3.52 -10.85
N ARG A 45 -3.53 -2.71 -11.79
CA ARG A 45 -2.69 -2.21 -12.88
C ARG A 45 -1.63 -1.24 -12.37
N VAL A 46 -0.44 -1.35 -12.95
CA VAL A 46 0.66 -0.41 -12.71
C VAL A 46 1.19 0.03 -14.08
N ALA A 47 1.29 1.33 -14.28
CA ALA A 47 1.88 1.89 -15.49
C ALA A 47 3.37 1.58 -15.58
N ASP A 48 3.96 1.70 -16.78
CA ASP A 48 5.41 1.58 -16.92
C ASP A 48 6.15 2.64 -16.08
N LEU A 49 7.44 2.44 -15.87
CA LEU A 49 8.23 3.29 -14.98
C LEU A 49 8.14 4.77 -15.34
N ARG A 50 8.28 5.10 -16.62
CA ARG A 50 8.26 6.48 -17.07
C ARG A 50 6.91 7.16 -16.82
N THR A 51 5.83 6.49 -17.19
CA THR A 51 4.47 6.99 -16.99
C THR A 51 4.16 7.11 -15.50
N TRP A 52 4.56 6.14 -14.71
CA TRP A 52 4.37 6.15 -13.27
C TRP A 52 5.11 7.31 -12.60
N LEU A 53 6.37 7.55 -12.98
CA LEU A 53 7.15 8.66 -12.42
C LEU A 53 6.56 10.01 -12.82
N ASN A 54 6.12 10.17 -14.08
CA ASN A 54 5.48 11.40 -14.54
C ASN A 54 4.18 11.70 -13.80
N ALA A 55 3.45 10.69 -13.36
CA ALA A 55 2.19 10.89 -12.67
C ALA A 55 2.35 11.66 -11.35
N PHE A 56 3.50 11.55 -10.69
CA PHE A 56 3.76 12.34 -9.47
C PHE A 56 3.78 13.85 -9.72
N ASP A 57 4.06 14.27 -10.94
CA ASP A 57 4.10 15.68 -11.30
C ASP A 57 2.82 16.16 -12.02
N THR A 58 1.98 15.24 -12.50
CA THR A 58 0.83 15.57 -13.35
C THR A 58 -0.52 15.12 -12.79
N ASP A 59 -0.56 14.13 -11.92
CA ASP A 59 -1.79 13.58 -11.36
C ASP A 59 -1.95 14.04 -9.91
N PRO A 60 -3.05 14.77 -9.56
CA PRO A 60 -3.28 15.26 -8.20
C PRO A 60 -3.41 14.14 -7.14
N GLU A 61 -3.79 12.93 -7.56
CA GLU A 61 -3.90 11.79 -6.64
C GLU A 61 -2.55 11.20 -6.24
N PHE A 62 -1.48 11.51 -7.00
CA PHE A 62 -0.13 10.98 -6.74
C PHE A 62 0.64 11.93 -5.83
N ASP A 63 1.15 11.40 -4.72
CA ASP A 63 1.97 12.12 -3.76
C ASP A 63 3.12 11.22 -3.32
N ARG A 64 4.36 11.69 -3.49
CA ARG A 64 5.56 10.94 -3.11
C ARG A 64 5.57 10.57 -1.64
N GLU A 65 5.02 11.40 -0.77
CA GLU A 65 4.93 11.11 0.66
C GLU A 65 3.93 10.00 0.99
N LEU A 66 3.06 9.65 0.04
CA LEU A 66 2.08 8.57 0.18
C LEU A 66 2.52 7.27 -0.51
N VAL A 67 3.76 7.19 -0.97
CA VAL A 67 4.40 5.94 -1.37
C VAL A 67 5.18 5.43 -0.17
N LEU A 68 4.63 4.43 0.50
CA LEU A 68 5.20 3.87 1.73
C LEU A 68 6.06 2.68 1.36
N VAL A 69 7.32 2.71 1.75
CA VAL A 69 8.31 1.71 1.32
C VAL A 69 8.98 1.08 2.55
N VAL A 70 9.09 -0.24 2.52
CA VAL A 70 9.76 -1.03 3.53
C VAL A 70 10.92 -1.80 2.88
N ARG A 71 12.06 -1.79 3.52
CA ARG A 71 13.23 -2.55 3.09
C ARG A 71 13.74 -3.47 4.19
N ASP A 72 14.42 -4.53 3.76
CA ASP A 72 15.31 -5.32 4.61
C ASP A 72 16.78 -5.05 4.20
N THR A 73 17.71 -5.89 4.65
CA THR A 73 19.13 -5.74 4.31
C THR A 73 19.45 -6.00 2.84
N LEU A 74 18.54 -6.65 2.11
CA LEU A 74 18.74 -7.01 0.69
C LEU A 74 18.05 -6.03 -0.26
N GLY A 75 17.15 -5.18 0.23
CA GLY A 75 16.47 -4.20 -0.61
C GLY A 75 15.00 -4.02 -0.26
N VAL A 76 14.25 -3.42 -1.17
CA VAL A 76 12.81 -3.14 -0.99
C VAL A 76 12.02 -4.44 -0.97
N VAL A 77 11.23 -4.63 0.09
CA VAL A 77 10.39 -5.83 0.28
C VAL A 77 8.91 -5.54 0.39
N GLY A 78 8.52 -4.28 0.55
CA GLY A 78 7.12 -3.91 0.64
C GLY A 78 6.88 -2.51 0.15
N VAL A 79 5.72 -2.30 -0.47
CA VAL A 79 5.29 -0.97 -0.90
C VAL A 79 3.77 -0.86 -0.77
N ALA A 80 3.31 0.29 -0.28
CA ALA A 80 1.93 0.71 -0.38
C ALA A 80 1.90 2.03 -1.13
N GLN A 81 1.28 2.05 -2.30
CA GLN A 81 1.01 3.29 -3.01
C GLN A 81 -0.40 3.74 -2.67
N CYS A 82 -0.49 4.93 -2.10
CA CYS A 82 -1.75 5.52 -1.69
C CYS A 82 -2.03 6.78 -2.51
N TRP A 83 -3.31 7.05 -2.72
CA TRP A 83 -3.80 8.26 -3.37
C TRP A 83 -4.21 9.29 -2.34
N THR A 84 -4.14 10.56 -2.70
CA THR A 84 -4.51 11.68 -1.83
C THR A 84 -5.98 11.64 -1.39
N SER A 85 -6.81 10.89 -2.09
CA SER A 85 -8.21 10.62 -1.71
C SER A 85 -8.38 9.63 -0.55
N ALA A 86 -7.32 9.34 0.18
CA ALA A 86 -7.30 8.35 1.27
C ALA A 86 -7.64 6.93 0.77
N PHE A 87 -7.05 6.57 -0.35
CA PHE A 87 -7.25 5.29 -1.01
C PHE A 87 -5.91 4.57 -1.18
N ILE A 88 -5.83 3.33 -0.68
CA ILE A 88 -4.68 2.47 -0.91
C ILE A 88 -4.84 1.80 -2.28
N ARG A 89 -4.08 2.27 -3.25
CA ARG A 89 -4.18 1.79 -4.65
C ARG A 89 -3.51 0.44 -4.84
N ASN A 90 -2.31 0.28 -4.28
CA ASN A 90 -1.52 -0.95 -4.36
C ASN A 90 -0.89 -1.24 -3.00
N LEU A 91 -0.86 -2.50 -2.63
CA LEU A 91 -0.11 -2.97 -1.49
C LEU A 91 0.55 -4.29 -1.88
N VAL A 92 1.88 -4.30 -1.92
CA VAL A 92 2.65 -5.44 -2.40
C VAL A 92 3.74 -5.80 -1.40
N VAL A 93 3.85 -7.07 -1.08
CA VAL A 93 4.93 -7.63 -0.26
C VAL A 93 5.70 -8.63 -1.12
N HIS A 94 7.02 -8.46 -1.19
CA HIS A 94 7.88 -9.39 -1.93
C HIS A 94 7.73 -10.81 -1.38
N PRO A 95 7.68 -11.85 -2.24
CA PRO A 95 7.51 -13.25 -1.78
C PRO A 95 8.50 -13.67 -0.69
N ARG A 96 9.76 -13.21 -0.75
CA ARG A 96 10.77 -13.54 0.27
C ARG A 96 10.47 -12.97 1.66
N ALA A 97 9.60 -11.97 1.74
CA ALA A 97 9.27 -11.29 3.01
C ALA A 97 7.84 -11.56 3.47
N GLN A 98 7.09 -12.40 2.79
CA GLN A 98 5.74 -12.75 3.21
C GLN A 98 5.75 -13.51 4.54
N GLY A 99 4.70 -13.33 5.34
CA GLY A 99 4.59 -13.97 6.65
C GLY A 99 5.38 -13.27 7.77
N GLN A 100 6.04 -12.14 7.49
CA GLN A 100 6.85 -11.40 8.46
C GLN A 100 6.16 -10.13 9.00
N GLY A 101 4.90 -9.91 8.65
CA GLY A 101 4.14 -8.74 9.12
C GLY A 101 4.37 -7.47 8.30
N VAL A 102 5.02 -7.52 7.14
CA VAL A 102 5.28 -6.35 6.28
C VAL A 102 3.97 -5.69 5.83
N GLY A 103 3.02 -6.49 5.35
CA GLY A 103 1.73 -5.97 4.88
C GLY A 103 0.96 -5.26 5.99
N ARG A 104 0.97 -5.80 7.19
CA ARG A 104 0.33 -5.17 8.34
C ARG A 104 1.01 -3.84 8.71
N CYS A 105 2.32 -3.82 8.74
CA CYS A 105 3.07 -2.59 9.02
C CYS A 105 2.77 -1.51 7.99
N LEU A 106 2.70 -1.86 6.70
CA LEU A 106 2.34 -0.93 5.63
C LEU A 106 0.92 -0.38 5.81
N LEU A 107 -0.05 -1.23 6.15
CA LEU A 107 -1.42 -0.78 6.43
C LEU A 107 -1.47 0.19 7.59
N GLU A 108 -0.83 -0.14 8.70
CA GLU A 108 -0.80 0.71 9.89
C GLU A 108 -0.12 2.04 9.59
N GLN A 109 0.95 2.03 8.80
CA GLN A 109 1.62 3.25 8.36
C GLN A 109 0.70 4.12 7.47
N ALA A 110 -0.06 3.50 6.57
CA ALA A 110 -1.04 4.21 5.76
C ALA A 110 -2.14 4.85 6.62
N PHE A 111 -2.68 4.10 7.57
CA PHE A 111 -3.70 4.63 8.48
C PHE A 111 -3.17 5.82 9.29
N MET A 112 -1.95 5.72 9.79
CA MET A 112 -1.31 6.83 10.52
C MET A 112 -1.09 8.04 9.61
N ALA A 113 -0.61 7.85 8.39
CA ALA A 113 -0.37 8.94 7.45
C ALA A 113 -1.66 9.70 7.13
N PHE A 114 -2.76 8.99 6.88
CA PHE A 114 -4.04 9.64 6.60
C PHE A 114 -4.69 10.23 7.85
N HIS A 115 -4.52 9.62 9.00
CA HIS A 115 -4.95 10.21 10.27
C HIS A 115 -4.25 11.56 10.50
N GLN A 116 -2.94 11.65 10.27
CA GLN A 116 -2.18 12.89 10.40
C GLN A 116 -2.62 13.94 9.37
N ARG A 117 -3.13 13.53 8.21
CA ARG A 117 -3.71 14.42 7.20
C ARG A 117 -5.17 14.79 7.51
N ARG A 118 -5.69 14.37 8.67
CA ARG A 118 -7.07 14.62 9.13
C ARG A 118 -8.14 13.98 8.24
N GLU A 119 -7.80 12.88 7.59
CA GLU A 119 -8.78 12.06 6.90
C GLU A 119 -9.58 11.23 7.93
N GLY A 120 -10.86 11.01 7.65
CA GLY A 120 -11.74 10.25 8.55
C GLY A 120 -11.74 8.76 8.29
N GLN A 121 -11.28 8.34 7.12
CA GLN A 121 -11.32 6.94 6.70
C GLN A 121 -10.27 6.65 5.64
N VAL A 122 -9.95 5.37 5.49
CA VAL A 122 -9.07 4.85 4.43
C VAL A 122 -9.79 3.71 3.72
N ASP A 123 -9.79 3.77 2.41
CA ASP A 123 -10.43 2.78 1.55
C ASP A 123 -9.41 2.00 0.71
N LEU A 124 -9.77 0.79 0.35
CA LEU A 124 -9.09 0.00 -0.67
C LEU A 124 -10.08 -0.94 -1.37
N LYS A 125 -9.65 -1.49 -2.50
CA LYS A 125 -10.36 -2.55 -3.20
C LYS A 125 -9.63 -3.87 -3.03
N VAL A 126 -10.38 -4.95 -2.88
CA VAL A 126 -9.82 -6.30 -2.80
C VAL A 126 -10.71 -7.25 -3.60
N MET A 127 -10.07 -8.15 -4.34
CA MET A 127 -10.80 -9.21 -5.05
C MET A 127 -11.40 -10.19 -4.04
N GLU A 128 -12.66 -10.60 -4.25
CA GLU A 128 -13.31 -11.58 -3.35
C GLU A 128 -12.56 -12.91 -3.27
N SER A 129 -11.91 -13.29 -4.36
CA SER A 129 -11.10 -14.52 -4.43
C SER A 129 -9.77 -14.42 -3.69
N ASN A 130 -9.32 -13.22 -3.36
CA ASN A 130 -8.03 -13.00 -2.69
C ASN A 130 -8.21 -13.13 -1.16
N LEU A 131 -8.32 -14.37 -0.69
CA LEU A 131 -8.60 -14.65 0.73
C LEU A 131 -7.47 -14.20 1.65
N THR A 132 -6.23 -14.32 1.20
CA THR A 132 -5.06 -13.91 1.99
C THR A 132 -5.08 -12.41 2.27
N ALA A 133 -5.32 -11.60 1.24
CA ALA A 133 -5.43 -10.15 1.39
C ALA A 133 -6.64 -9.76 2.23
N ARG A 134 -7.79 -10.40 2.00
CA ARG A 134 -9.01 -10.12 2.78
C ARG A 134 -8.78 -10.34 4.26
N ARG A 135 -8.13 -11.44 4.64
CA ARG A 135 -7.81 -11.73 6.04
C ARG A 135 -6.89 -10.69 6.65
N LEU A 136 -5.88 -10.26 5.89
CA LEU A 136 -4.97 -9.20 6.32
C LEU A 136 -5.74 -7.91 6.62
N TYR A 137 -6.61 -7.49 5.69
CA TYR A 137 -7.38 -6.24 5.83
C TYR A 137 -8.40 -6.33 6.96
N GLU A 138 -9.08 -7.45 7.10
CA GLU A 138 -10.02 -7.68 8.21
C GLU A 138 -9.31 -7.61 9.57
N ARG A 139 -8.15 -8.22 9.70
CA ARG A 139 -7.34 -8.16 10.93
C ARG A 139 -6.83 -6.75 11.23
N ALA A 140 -6.63 -5.95 10.20
CA ALA A 140 -6.25 -4.55 10.34
C ALA A 140 -7.43 -3.63 10.67
N GLY A 141 -8.62 -4.17 10.86
CA GLY A 141 -9.81 -3.42 11.25
C GLY A 141 -10.60 -2.84 10.08
N MET A 142 -10.34 -3.28 8.86
CA MET A 142 -11.12 -2.85 7.70
C MET A 142 -12.42 -3.63 7.58
N GLN A 143 -13.48 -2.97 7.15
CA GLN A 143 -14.81 -3.53 6.97
C GLN A 143 -15.25 -3.41 5.52
N TYR A 144 -16.08 -4.35 5.07
CA TYR A 144 -16.67 -4.29 3.74
C TYR A 144 -17.76 -3.23 3.72
N VAL A 145 -17.65 -2.30 2.78
CA VAL A 145 -18.64 -1.23 2.63
C VAL A 145 -19.40 -1.30 1.31
N ARG A 146 -18.81 -1.95 0.30
CA ARG A 146 -19.40 -2.03 -1.03
C ARG A 146 -18.81 -3.19 -1.81
N ARG A 147 -19.68 -3.86 -2.57
CA ARG A 147 -19.30 -4.80 -3.61
C ARG A 147 -19.47 -4.13 -4.97
N ALA A 148 -18.50 -4.29 -5.85
CA ALA A 148 -18.59 -3.80 -7.21
C ALA A 148 -18.11 -4.88 -8.18
N GLU A 149 -18.75 -4.96 -9.34
CA GLU A 149 -18.21 -5.76 -10.43
C GLU A 149 -17.02 -4.99 -11.03
N LEU A 150 -15.93 -5.72 -11.25
CA LEU A 150 -14.77 -5.16 -11.92
C LEU A 150 -14.91 -5.38 -13.42
N ASP A 151 -14.67 -4.33 -14.18
CA ASP A 151 -14.62 -4.46 -15.64
C ASP A 151 -13.50 -5.42 -16.02
N SER A 152 -13.79 -6.33 -16.94
CA SER A 152 -12.88 -7.37 -17.42
C SER A 152 -11.87 -6.82 -18.43
N ALA A 153 -11.26 -5.71 -18.12
CA ALA A 153 -10.29 -5.11 -19.03
C ALA A 153 -8.85 -5.46 -18.67
#